data_f2d33f6680b6e080b58685099b5f23c2
#
_entry.id   f2d33f6680b6e080b58685099b5f23c2
#
_cell.length_a   1.000
_cell.length_b   1.000
_cell.length_c   1.000
_cell.angle_alpha   90.00
_cell.angle_beta   90.00
_cell.angle_gamma   90.00
#
_symmetry.space_group_name_H-M   'P 1'
#
loop_
_entity.id
_entity.type
_entity.pdbx_description
1 polymer ?
#
loop_
_entity_poly.entity_id
_entity_poly.type
_entity_poly.pdbx_seq_one_letter_code
_entity_poly.pdbx_strand_id
1 'polypeptide(L)'
;MKFTTASEVDLGHEKVGKLLFMLAVPAILSQIVNLLYNVVDRMYIGHIQDVGATALTGVGVCLPIIMIVSAFACLVGMGGAPRASIYMGKQDNPTAEKIMGNCFIALIVISLTLTVCLLAFQTPLLQLFQASSQTIVYAKQYMSIYALGTIFVQMTLGMNAFISCQGFSKTSMMTVLIGAILNIILDPIFIFGFNMGVKGAALATIISQAISAIWVIHFLSGKQTVLKLKKENFKIVPSLLFPSLALGIAPFVMQSTESLISLCFNMQLSKFGGDVAIGSMTILTSVMQFAMMPLQGLTQGGQPIISYNFGAKNADRVKKGFLLQTLCCFTYASIIWLLVELFPQVFISIFTNDPDLMAMASWAIRIYMACVLLMGLQISCQQTFIAFGNAKISVFLAIFRKIIVLIPLIFILPNILSNHIFAVFVAEPIADFIAVSTTVMLFIKNFKKTLAQMN
;
A
#
# COMPACT_ATOMS: atom_id res chain seq x y z
N MET A 1 19.44 -21.02 -17.82
CA MET A 1 19.82 -20.09 -16.74
C MET A 1 19.50 -20.76 -15.41
N LYS A 2 20.47 -21.24 -14.66
CA LYS A 2 20.25 -21.80 -13.33
C LYS A 2 20.00 -20.61 -12.40
N PHE A 3 18.74 -20.36 -12.08
CA PHE A 3 18.41 -19.45 -10.99
C PHE A 3 18.97 -20.09 -9.71
N THR A 4 19.99 -19.46 -9.15
CA THR A 4 20.50 -19.79 -7.82
C THR A 4 19.31 -19.77 -6.86
N THR A 5 19.07 -20.90 -6.20
CA THR A 5 18.04 -21.10 -5.18
C THR A 5 18.05 -19.90 -4.22
N ALA A 6 16.93 -19.17 -4.18
CA ALA A 6 16.73 -18.16 -3.15
C ALA A 6 16.89 -18.85 -1.81
N SER A 7 17.94 -18.52 -1.07
CA SER A 7 18.23 -19.12 0.22
C SER A 7 17.07 -18.84 1.15
N GLU A 8 16.43 -19.90 1.62
CA GLU A 8 15.47 -19.87 2.71
C GLU A 8 16.11 -19.13 3.89
N VAL A 9 15.46 -18.06 4.34
CA VAL A 9 15.94 -17.28 5.47
C VAL A 9 15.35 -17.89 6.74
N ASP A 10 16.18 -18.39 7.65
CA ASP A 10 15.71 -18.93 8.92
C ASP A 10 15.21 -17.81 9.85
N LEU A 11 13.88 -17.60 9.86
CA LEU A 11 13.23 -16.58 10.67
C LEU A 11 13.39 -16.82 12.19
N GLY A 12 13.66 -18.05 12.58
CA GLY A 12 13.78 -18.47 13.98
C GLY A 12 15.18 -18.32 14.57
N HIS A 13 16.26 -18.48 13.80
CA HIS A 13 17.62 -18.61 14.35
C HIS A 13 18.62 -17.57 13.84
N GLU A 14 18.45 -17.05 12.60
CA GLU A 14 19.35 -16.02 12.08
C GLU A 14 19.35 -14.74 12.94
N LYS A 15 20.44 -13.96 12.92
CA LYS A 15 20.53 -12.68 13.64
C LYS A 15 19.46 -11.70 13.16
N VAL A 16 18.65 -11.17 14.09
CA VAL A 16 17.49 -10.31 13.77
C VAL A 16 17.85 -9.10 12.90
N GLY A 17 18.99 -8.45 13.13
CA GLY A 17 19.43 -7.31 12.30
C GLY A 17 19.77 -7.73 10.86
N LYS A 18 20.40 -8.90 10.67
CA LYS A 18 20.67 -9.46 9.34
C LYS A 18 19.36 -9.82 8.63
N LEU A 19 18.43 -10.44 9.35
CA LEU A 19 17.09 -10.75 8.84
C LEU A 19 16.35 -9.51 8.37
N LEU A 20 16.31 -8.48 9.21
CA LEU A 20 15.64 -7.22 8.87
C LEU A 20 16.21 -6.62 7.60
N PHE A 21 17.53 -6.57 7.46
CA PHE A 21 18.19 -6.07 6.25
C PHE A 21 17.84 -6.92 5.02
N MET A 22 17.95 -8.25 5.13
CA MET A 22 17.69 -9.18 4.02
C MET A 22 16.23 -9.15 3.54
N LEU A 23 15.28 -8.85 4.42
CA LEU A 23 13.87 -8.82 4.10
C LEU A 23 13.38 -7.41 3.73
N ALA A 24 13.87 -6.38 4.42
CA ALA A 24 13.42 -5.01 4.20
C ALA A 24 13.97 -4.40 2.90
N VAL A 25 15.24 -4.65 2.55
CA VAL A 25 15.82 -4.06 1.33
C VAL A 25 15.07 -4.48 0.07
N PRO A 26 14.79 -5.77 -0.19
CA PRO A 26 13.96 -6.15 -1.33
C PRO A 26 12.54 -5.57 -1.28
N ALA A 27 11.93 -5.48 -0.09
CA ALA A 27 10.60 -4.91 0.08
C ALA A 27 10.59 -3.40 -0.25
N ILE A 28 11.60 -2.64 0.19
CA ILE A 28 11.77 -1.22 -0.15
C ILE A 28 11.96 -1.05 -1.66
N LEU A 29 12.83 -1.85 -2.26
CA LEU A 29 13.05 -1.82 -3.71
C LEU A 29 11.76 -2.12 -4.48
N SER A 30 10.94 -3.06 -4.01
CA SER A 30 9.63 -3.36 -4.60
C SER A 30 8.71 -2.14 -4.60
N GLN A 31 8.68 -1.37 -3.51
CA GLN A 31 7.86 -0.16 -3.41
C GLN A 31 8.33 0.93 -4.39
N ILE A 32 9.65 1.12 -4.48
CA ILE A 32 10.24 2.09 -5.41
C ILE A 32 9.95 1.70 -6.86
N VAL A 33 10.15 0.43 -7.22
CA VAL A 33 9.87 -0.07 -8.58
C VAL A 33 8.39 0.08 -8.93
N ASN A 34 7.50 -0.22 -7.97
CA ASN A 34 6.05 -0.07 -8.15
C ASN A 34 5.66 1.38 -8.43
N LEU A 35 6.29 2.35 -7.75
CA LEU A 35 6.09 3.76 -8.04
C LEU A 35 6.59 4.14 -9.43
N LEU A 36 7.83 3.75 -9.75
CA LEU A 36 8.46 4.12 -11.02
C LEU A 36 7.66 3.63 -12.22
N TYR A 37 7.20 2.37 -12.21
CA TYR A 37 6.41 1.88 -13.33
C TYR A 37 5.08 2.62 -13.48
N ASN A 38 4.41 2.99 -12.37
CA ASN A 38 3.19 3.80 -12.44
C ASN A 38 3.42 5.18 -13.04
N VAL A 39 4.58 5.78 -12.80
CA VAL A 39 4.97 7.06 -13.42
C VAL A 39 5.21 6.88 -14.91
N VAL A 40 5.95 5.84 -15.31
CA VAL A 40 6.27 5.55 -16.71
C VAL A 40 5.01 5.25 -17.54
N ASP A 41 4.09 4.44 -17.00
CA ASP A 41 2.79 4.13 -17.64
C ASP A 41 2.01 5.43 -17.94
N ARG A 42 1.92 6.34 -16.97
CA ARG A 42 1.27 7.64 -17.16
C ARG A 42 2.00 8.52 -18.18
N MET A 43 3.33 8.48 -18.22
CA MET A 43 4.09 9.20 -19.23
C MET A 43 3.74 8.72 -20.63
N TYR A 44 3.66 7.42 -20.88
CA TYR A 44 3.25 6.87 -22.17
C TYR A 44 1.82 7.28 -22.54
N ILE A 45 0.87 7.17 -21.61
CA ILE A 45 -0.52 7.61 -21.86
C ILE A 45 -0.59 9.11 -22.21
N GLY A 46 0.17 9.94 -21.50
CA GLY A 46 0.23 11.39 -21.75
C GLY A 46 0.81 11.78 -23.12
N HIS A 47 1.60 10.90 -23.74
CA HIS A 47 2.21 11.10 -25.05
C HIS A 47 1.40 10.51 -26.22
N ILE A 48 0.18 10.02 -25.98
CA ILE A 48 -0.72 9.60 -27.07
C ILE A 48 -1.06 10.82 -27.94
N GLN A 49 -0.84 10.70 -29.26
CA GLN A 49 -1.08 11.79 -30.20
C GLN A 49 -2.54 12.28 -30.12
N ASP A 50 -2.74 13.58 -30.23
CA ASP A 50 -4.00 14.31 -30.25
C ASP A 50 -4.87 14.24 -28.99
N VAL A 51 -4.74 13.20 -28.18
CA VAL A 51 -5.65 12.92 -27.05
C VAL A 51 -4.94 12.69 -25.71
N GLY A 52 -3.60 12.77 -25.66
CA GLY A 52 -2.80 12.38 -24.49
C GLY A 52 -3.24 13.04 -23.17
N ALA A 53 -3.47 14.34 -23.16
CA ALA A 53 -3.91 15.07 -21.97
C ALA A 53 -5.29 14.61 -21.48
N THR A 54 -6.25 14.46 -22.41
CA THR A 54 -7.62 13.98 -22.09
C THR A 54 -7.62 12.51 -21.67
N ALA A 55 -6.80 11.70 -22.34
CA ALA A 55 -6.62 10.28 -22.04
C ALA A 55 -6.00 10.09 -20.63
N LEU A 56 -4.94 10.85 -20.33
CA LEU A 56 -4.29 10.83 -19.00
C LEU A 56 -5.27 11.23 -17.89
N THR A 57 -6.07 12.28 -18.13
CA THR A 57 -7.12 12.69 -17.18
C THR A 57 -8.17 11.60 -17.03
N GLY A 58 -8.59 10.96 -18.13
CA GLY A 58 -9.55 9.85 -18.09
C GLY A 58 -9.04 8.65 -17.30
N VAL A 59 -7.78 8.26 -17.48
CA VAL A 59 -7.15 7.18 -16.66
C VAL A 59 -6.98 7.65 -15.22
N GLY A 60 -6.68 8.93 -14.99
CA GLY A 60 -6.61 9.51 -13.65
C GLY A 60 -7.90 9.32 -12.84
N VAL A 61 -9.07 9.45 -13.47
CA VAL A 61 -10.37 9.18 -12.84
C VAL A 61 -10.54 7.71 -12.43
N CYS A 62 -9.86 6.77 -13.08
CA CYS A 62 -9.88 5.36 -12.72
C CYS A 62 -9.05 5.03 -11.46
N LEU A 63 -8.10 5.89 -11.07
CA LEU A 63 -7.16 5.59 -9.98
C LEU A 63 -7.82 5.29 -8.64
N PRO A 64 -8.83 6.06 -8.16
CA PRO A 64 -9.51 5.73 -6.92
C PRO A 64 -10.15 4.34 -6.95
N ILE A 65 -10.70 3.94 -8.09
CA ILE A 65 -11.31 2.61 -8.26
C ILE A 65 -10.23 1.52 -8.23
N ILE A 66 -9.10 1.74 -8.91
CA ILE A 66 -7.93 0.84 -8.90
C ILE A 66 -7.39 0.69 -7.48
N MET A 67 -7.33 1.77 -6.69
CA MET A 67 -6.91 1.72 -5.29
C MET A 67 -7.87 0.89 -4.43
N ILE A 68 -9.19 1.01 -4.65
CA ILE A 68 -10.18 0.19 -3.96
C ILE A 68 -10.02 -1.29 -4.32
N VAL A 69 -9.82 -1.61 -5.60
CA VAL A 69 -9.53 -2.99 -6.05
C VAL A 69 -8.29 -3.54 -5.35
N SER A 70 -7.21 -2.77 -5.29
CA SER A 70 -5.98 -3.16 -4.60
C SER A 70 -6.18 -3.29 -3.08
N ALA A 71 -7.04 -2.46 -2.48
CA ALA A 71 -7.38 -2.56 -1.05
C ALA A 71 -8.03 -3.91 -0.71
N PHE A 72 -8.87 -4.48 -1.59
CA PHE A 72 -9.43 -5.82 -1.40
C PHE A 72 -8.34 -6.91 -1.45
N ALA A 73 -7.31 -6.78 -2.27
CA ALA A 73 -6.17 -7.68 -2.24
C ALA A 73 -5.41 -7.59 -0.92
N CYS A 74 -5.23 -6.36 -0.40
CA CYS A 74 -4.63 -6.13 0.92
C CYS A 74 -5.49 -6.69 2.05
N LEU A 75 -6.83 -6.59 1.97
CA LEU A 75 -7.76 -7.17 2.94
C LEU A 75 -7.48 -8.65 3.16
N VAL A 76 -7.28 -9.39 2.08
CA VAL A 76 -7.06 -10.85 2.16
C VAL A 76 -5.58 -11.17 2.39
N GLY A 77 -4.68 -10.60 1.60
CA GLY A 77 -3.25 -10.92 1.61
C GLY A 77 -2.55 -10.45 2.90
N MET A 78 -2.68 -9.15 3.23
CA MET A 78 -2.05 -8.58 4.43
C MET A 78 -2.75 -8.98 5.72
N GLY A 79 -3.97 -9.52 5.65
CA GLY A 79 -4.64 -10.13 6.80
C GLY A 79 -4.26 -11.60 7.00
N GLY A 80 -4.15 -12.37 5.91
CA GLY A 80 -3.86 -13.80 5.94
C GLY A 80 -2.40 -14.13 6.18
N ALA A 81 -1.48 -13.40 5.51
CA ALA A 81 -0.05 -13.70 5.55
C ALA A 81 0.56 -13.62 6.96
N PRO A 82 0.31 -12.61 7.80
CA PRO A 82 0.81 -12.58 9.18
C PRO A 82 0.30 -13.74 10.01
N ARG A 83 -0.98 -14.13 9.83
CA ARG A 83 -1.55 -15.30 10.52
C ARG A 83 -0.89 -16.59 10.08
N ALA A 84 -0.64 -16.78 8.78
CA ALA A 84 0.10 -17.94 8.30
C ALA A 84 1.51 -17.98 8.90
N SER A 85 2.21 -16.85 8.98
CA SER A 85 3.53 -16.73 9.61
C SER A 85 3.50 -17.09 11.12
N ILE A 86 2.46 -16.68 11.85
CA ILE A 86 2.26 -17.07 13.26
C ILE A 86 2.13 -18.60 13.39
N TYR A 87 1.34 -19.25 12.51
CA TYR A 87 1.20 -20.71 12.54
C TYR A 87 2.48 -21.43 12.11
N MET A 88 3.25 -20.86 11.17
CA MET A 88 4.61 -21.38 10.88
C MET A 88 5.51 -21.33 12.13
N GLY A 89 5.48 -20.23 12.87
CA GLY A 89 6.22 -20.10 14.14
C GLY A 89 5.80 -21.13 15.19
N LYS A 90 4.53 -21.53 15.20
CA LYS A 90 3.99 -22.61 16.03
C LYS A 90 4.34 -24.01 15.52
N GLN A 91 5.06 -24.12 14.40
CA GLN A 91 5.36 -25.38 13.69
C GLN A 91 4.09 -26.09 13.16
N ASP A 92 2.98 -25.36 12.99
CA ASP A 92 1.72 -25.85 12.42
C ASP A 92 1.58 -25.39 10.96
N ASN A 93 2.45 -25.91 10.10
CA ASN A 93 2.42 -25.63 8.67
C ASN A 93 1.12 -26.08 7.99
N PRO A 94 0.48 -27.21 8.38
CA PRO A 94 -0.81 -27.59 7.79
C PRO A 94 -1.90 -26.53 7.97
N THR A 95 -2.01 -25.91 9.15
CA THR A 95 -2.97 -24.81 9.37
C THR A 95 -2.58 -23.55 8.61
N ALA A 96 -1.28 -23.21 8.51
CA ALA A 96 -0.80 -22.10 7.70
C ALA A 96 -1.13 -22.29 6.21
N GLU A 97 -0.96 -23.48 5.64
CA GLU A 97 -1.35 -23.83 4.28
C GLU A 97 -2.87 -23.73 4.05
N LYS A 98 -3.68 -24.15 5.05
CA LYS A 98 -5.15 -23.95 4.99
C LYS A 98 -5.52 -22.48 4.96
N ILE A 99 -4.89 -21.64 5.78
CA ILE A 99 -5.11 -20.18 5.76
C ILE A 99 -4.81 -19.62 4.35
N MET A 100 -3.66 -20.00 3.78
CA MET A 100 -3.27 -19.57 2.43
C MET A 100 -4.27 -20.03 1.36
N GLY A 101 -4.70 -21.29 1.40
CA GLY A 101 -5.71 -21.85 0.48
C GLY A 101 -7.08 -21.17 0.62
N ASN A 102 -7.51 -20.86 1.84
CA ASN A 102 -8.75 -20.10 2.09
C ASN A 102 -8.66 -18.68 1.52
N CYS A 103 -7.52 -18.00 1.71
CA CYS A 103 -7.28 -16.66 1.17
C CYS A 103 -7.24 -16.68 -0.36
N PHE A 104 -6.65 -17.71 -0.97
CA PHE A 104 -6.65 -17.90 -2.42
C PHE A 104 -8.06 -17.96 -3.01
N ILE A 105 -8.95 -18.77 -2.43
CA ILE A 105 -10.35 -18.86 -2.86
C ILE A 105 -11.10 -17.54 -2.59
N ALA A 106 -10.87 -16.90 -1.45
CA ALA A 106 -11.48 -15.61 -1.14
C ALA A 106 -11.09 -14.54 -2.17
N LEU A 107 -9.82 -14.49 -2.60
CA LEU A 107 -9.35 -13.58 -3.65
C LEU A 107 -10.04 -13.86 -4.99
N ILE A 108 -10.27 -15.13 -5.36
CA ILE A 108 -11.03 -15.48 -6.58
C ILE A 108 -12.46 -14.97 -6.48
N VAL A 109 -13.15 -15.25 -5.38
CA VAL A 109 -14.55 -14.83 -5.20
C VAL A 109 -14.65 -13.30 -5.22
N ILE A 110 -13.79 -12.61 -4.51
CA ILE A 110 -13.75 -11.14 -4.49
C ILE A 110 -13.44 -10.59 -5.88
N SER A 111 -12.48 -11.15 -6.60
CA SER A 111 -12.13 -10.68 -7.94
C SER A 111 -13.28 -10.82 -8.93
N LEU A 112 -13.98 -11.95 -8.91
CA LEU A 112 -15.17 -12.16 -9.77
C LEU A 112 -16.28 -11.18 -9.42
N THR A 113 -16.54 -10.97 -8.12
CA THR A 113 -17.53 -9.99 -7.65
C THR A 113 -17.14 -8.57 -8.10
N LEU A 114 -15.89 -8.17 -7.91
CA LEU A 114 -15.39 -6.87 -8.35
C LEU A 114 -15.49 -6.71 -9.86
N THR A 115 -15.13 -7.73 -10.65
CA THR A 115 -15.28 -7.70 -12.10
C THR A 115 -16.72 -7.43 -12.52
N VAL A 116 -17.68 -8.17 -11.96
CA VAL A 116 -19.10 -7.97 -12.26
C VAL A 116 -19.57 -6.59 -11.84
N CYS A 117 -19.24 -6.14 -10.63
CA CYS A 117 -19.60 -4.81 -10.14
C CYS A 117 -18.98 -3.69 -10.99
N LEU A 118 -17.70 -3.78 -11.33
CA LEU A 118 -17.03 -2.77 -12.14
C LEU A 118 -17.60 -2.69 -13.54
N LEU A 119 -17.93 -3.79 -14.18
CA LEU A 119 -18.53 -3.79 -15.51
C LEU A 119 -20.00 -3.32 -15.48
N ALA A 120 -20.79 -3.76 -14.49
CA ALA A 120 -22.20 -3.38 -14.37
C ALA A 120 -22.39 -1.91 -14.00
N PHE A 121 -21.58 -1.40 -13.09
CA PHE A 121 -21.68 -0.02 -12.55
C PHE A 121 -20.60 0.92 -13.06
N GLN A 122 -19.94 0.60 -14.17
CA GLN A 122 -18.81 1.36 -14.70
C GLN A 122 -19.10 2.86 -14.86
N THR A 123 -20.22 3.19 -15.50
CA THR A 123 -20.61 4.58 -15.78
C THR A 123 -20.88 5.39 -14.51
N PRO A 124 -21.77 4.93 -13.60
CA PRO A 124 -22.03 5.68 -12.37
C PRO A 124 -20.78 5.78 -11.46
N LEU A 125 -19.92 4.76 -11.42
CA LEU A 125 -18.67 4.83 -10.65
C LEU A 125 -17.73 5.88 -11.21
N LEU A 126 -17.50 5.92 -12.52
CA LEU A 126 -16.63 6.91 -13.14
C LEU A 126 -17.18 8.34 -12.98
N GLN A 127 -18.51 8.51 -13.06
CA GLN A 127 -19.16 9.81 -12.82
C GLN A 127 -19.03 10.26 -11.35
N LEU A 128 -19.13 9.32 -10.39
CA LEU A 128 -18.91 9.59 -8.97
C LEU A 128 -17.50 10.18 -8.72
N PHE A 129 -16.50 9.72 -9.49
CA PHE A 129 -15.13 10.23 -9.43
C PHE A 129 -14.86 11.35 -10.46
N GLN A 130 -15.93 12.07 -10.87
CA GLN A 130 -15.88 13.31 -11.67
C GLN A 130 -15.37 13.14 -13.12
N ALA A 131 -15.65 11.98 -13.74
CA ALA A 131 -15.42 11.83 -15.17
C ALA A 131 -16.29 12.81 -15.95
N SER A 132 -15.68 13.70 -16.76
CA SER A 132 -16.38 14.60 -17.67
C SER A 132 -16.89 13.86 -18.92
N SER A 133 -17.75 14.50 -19.71
CA SER A 133 -18.23 13.96 -20.99
C SER A 133 -17.07 13.61 -21.96
N GLN A 134 -15.96 14.32 -21.88
CA GLN A 134 -14.78 14.08 -22.72
C GLN A 134 -13.88 12.97 -22.19
N THR A 135 -13.67 12.89 -20.87
CA THR A 135 -12.75 11.95 -20.24
C THR A 135 -13.37 10.56 -20.02
N ILE A 136 -14.70 10.48 -19.90
CA ILE A 136 -15.41 9.22 -19.60
C ILE A 136 -15.21 8.15 -20.68
N VAL A 137 -14.99 8.55 -21.93
CA VAL A 137 -14.76 7.63 -23.05
C VAL A 137 -13.44 6.86 -22.81
N TYR A 138 -12.37 7.57 -22.47
CA TYR A 138 -11.06 6.98 -22.20
C TYR A 138 -11.06 6.21 -20.89
N ALA A 139 -11.72 6.74 -19.85
CA ALA A 139 -11.89 6.06 -18.58
C ALA A 139 -12.61 4.71 -18.75
N LYS A 140 -13.68 4.65 -19.55
CA LYS A 140 -14.38 3.38 -19.85
C LYS A 140 -13.52 2.41 -20.64
N GLN A 141 -12.76 2.89 -21.64
CA GLN A 141 -11.87 2.03 -22.41
C GLN A 141 -10.82 1.36 -21.52
N TYR A 142 -10.22 2.11 -20.58
CA TYR A 142 -9.26 1.58 -19.62
C TYR A 142 -9.94 0.62 -18.64
N MET A 143 -11.00 1.07 -17.98
CA MET A 143 -11.66 0.35 -16.90
C MET A 143 -12.30 -0.97 -17.36
N SER A 144 -12.87 -1.03 -18.56
CA SER A 144 -13.45 -2.27 -19.10
C SER A 144 -12.42 -3.40 -19.21
N ILE A 145 -11.22 -3.07 -19.69
CA ILE A 145 -10.13 -4.05 -19.82
C ILE A 145 -9.56 -4.35 -18.43
N TYR A 146 -9.32 -3.34 -17.60
CA TYR A 146 -8.81 -3.51 -16.23
C TYR A 146 -9.73 -4.39 -15.37
N ALA A 147 -11.05 -4.21 -15.50
CA ALA A 147 -12.04 -5.00 -14.77
C ALA A 147 -11.92 -6.50 -15.08
N LEU A 148 -11.71 -6.87 -16.34
CA LEU A 148 -11.50 -8.27 -16.74
C LEU A 148 -10.21 -8.85 -16.15
N GLY A 149 -9.19 -8.02 -15.95
CA GLY A 149 -7.92 -8.42 -15.36
C GLY A 149 -7.85 -8.35 -13.84
N THR A 150 -8.90 -7.96 -13.17
CA THR A 150 -8.94 -7.81 -11.70
C THR A 150 -8.49 -9.08 -10.97
N ILE A 151 -8.79 -10.27 -11.53
CA ILE A 151 -8.33 -11.54 -10.95
C ILE A 151 -6.81 -11.63 -10.86
N PHE A 152 -6.09 -11.19 -11.89
CA PHE A 152 -4.64 -11.23 -11.90
C PHE A 152 -4.06 -10.24 -10.88
N VAL A 153 -4.64 -9.04 -10.77
CA VAL A 153 -4.26 -8.04 -9.76
C VAL A 153 -4.45 -8.60 -8.35
N GLN A 154 -5.61 -9.20 -8.07
CA GLN A 154 -5.92 -9.81 -6.78
C GLN A 154 -4.94 -10.94 -6.44
N MET A 155 -4.63 -11.82 -7.41
CA MET A 155 -3.68 -12.92 -7.22
C MET A 155 -2.25 -12.39 -7.00
N THR A 156 -1.81 -11.44 -7.81
CA THR A 156 -0.46 -10.88 -7.69
C THR A 156 -0.28 -10.22 -6.32
N LEU A 157 -1.13 -9.27 -5.95
CA LEU A 157 -0.96 -8.52 -4.70
C LEU A 157 -1.27 -9.37 -3.46
N GLY A 158 -2.39 -10.10 -3.48
CA GLY A 158 -2.85 -10.87 -2.32
C GLY A 158 -1.97 -12.09 -2.03
N MET A 159 -1.59 -12.85 -3.04
CA MET A 159 -0.79 -14.06 -2.83
C MET A 159 0.71 -13.78 -2.68
N ASN A 160 1.22 -12.67 -3.23
CA ASN A 160 2.61 -12.27 -3.02
C ASN A 160 2.94 -12.01 -1.53
N ALA A 161 1.95 -11.58 -0.74
CA ALA A 161 2.10 -11.43 0.71
C ALA A 161 2.47 -12.77 1.41
N PHE A 162 1.97 -13.91 0.88
CA PHE A 162 2.32 -15.23 1.39
C PHE A 162 3.73 -15.70 1.00
N ILE A 163 4.32 -15.14 -0.05
CA ILE A 163 5.74 -15.35 -0.36
C ILE A 163 6.61 -14.59 0.65
N SER A 164 6.28 -13.30 0.88
CA SER A 164 7.03 -12.46 1.82
C SER A 164 6.97 -12.98 3.25
N CYS A 165 5.81 -13.47 3.73
CA CYS A 165 5.64 -13.93 5.11
C CYS A 165 6.43 -15.21 5.44
N GLN A 166 6.87 -15.95 4.44
CA GLN A 166 7.74 -17.10 4.56
C GLN A 166 9.24 -16.75 4.59
N GLY A 167 9.59 -15.46 4.46
CA GLY A 167 10.98 -15.01 4.39
C GLY A 167 11.56 -14.90 2.97
N PHE A 168 10.79 -15.16 1.92
CA PHE A 168 11.24 -15.08 0.52
C PHE A 168 11.07 -13.67 -0.08
N SER A 169 11.54 -12.62 0.61
CA SER A 169 11.38 -11.23 0.15
C SER A 169 12.01 -10.95 -1.22
N LYS A 170 13.11 -11.60 -1.57
CA LYS A 170 13.71 -11.48 -2.92
C LYS A 170 12.79 -12.03 -4.00
N THR A 171 12.16 -13.17 -3.76
CA THR A 171 11.20 -13.76 -4.69
C THR A 171 9.95 -12.88 -4.81
N SER A 172 9.48 -12.32 -3.70
CA SER A 172 8.38 -11.36 -3.67
C SER A 172 8.73 -10.09 -4.47
N MET A 173 9.94 -9.57 -4.34
CA MET A 173 10.44 -8.45 -5.16
C MET A 173 10.47 -8.82 -6.65
N MET A 174 10.91 -10.03 -6.99
CA MET A 174 10.92 -10.49 -8.40
C MET A 174 9.52 -10.48 -9.02
N THR A 175 8.46 -10.77 -8.24
CA THR A 175 7.08 -10.64 -8.71
C THR A 175 6.78 -9.22 -9.21
N VAL A 176 7.17 -8.22 -8.43
CA VAL A 176 6.96 -6.79 -8.76
C VAL A 176 7.83 -6.38 -9.95
N LEU A 177 9.10 -6.80 -9.97
CA LEU A 177 10.03 -6.52 -11.08
C LEU A 177 9.54 -7.10 -12.41
N ILE A 178 9.07 -8.35 -12.42
CA ILE A 178 8.52 -9.00 -13.62
C ILE A 178 7.34 -8.17 -14.15
N GLY A 179 6.39 -7.82 -13.29
CA GLY A 179 5.24 -7.00 -13.67
C GLY A 179 5.65 -5.64 -14.22
N ALA A 180 6.53 -4.93 -13.51
CA ALA A 180 6.99 -3.60 -13.90
C ALA A 180 7.76 -3.59 -15.23
N ILE A 181 8.72 -4.50 -15.40
CA ILE A 181 9.53 -4.58 -16.64
C ILE A 181 8.64 -4.92 -17.83
N LEU A 182 7.75 -5.90 -17.67
CA LEU A 182 6.83 -6.28 -18.74
C LEU A 182 5.88 -5.15 -19.10
N ASN A 183 5.34 -4.43 -18.12
CA ASN A 183 4.46 -3.29 -18.37
C ASN A 183 5.20 -2.19 -19.16
N ILE A 184 6.40 -1.77 -18.71
CA ILE A 184 7.21 -0.76 -19.39
C ILE A 184 7.54 -1.14 -20.84
N ILE A 185 7.73 -2.43 -21.12
CA ILE A 185 8.01 -2.93 -22.48
C ILE A 185 6.72 -3.02 -23.32
N LEU A 186 5.63 -3.51 -22.74
CA LEU A 186 4.38 -3.74 -23.46
C LEU A 186 3.60 -2.46 -23.75
N ASP A 187 3.69 -1.45 -22.85
CA ASP A 187 3.01 -0.18 -23.04
C ASP A 187 3.31 0.47 -24.39
N PRO A 188 4.56 0.78 -24.78
CA PRO A 188 4.83 1.40 -26.06
C PRO A 188 4.45 0.51 -27.25
N ILE A 189 4.52 -0.80 -27.11
CA ILE A 189 4.14 -1.74 -28.17
C ILE A 189 2.63 -1.67 -28.43
N PHE A 190 1.81 -1.71 -27.36
CA PHE A 190 0.35 -1.69 -27.55
C PHE A 190 -0.20 -0.28 -27.78
N ILE A 191 0.34 0.72 -27.07
CA ILE A 191 -0.14 2.11 -27.19
C ILE A 191 0.17 2.67 -28.58
N PHE A 192 1.44 2.57 -28.99
CA PHE A 192 1.94 3.21 -30.21
C PHE A 192 2.11 2.21 -31.37
N GLY A 193 2.71 1.03 -31.11
CA GLY A 193 2.99 0.03 -32.16
C GLY A 193 1.71 -0.54 -32.78
N PHE A 194 0.74 -0.94 -31.94
CA PHE A 194 -0.57 -1.40 -32.40
C PHE A 194 -1.65 -0.32 -32.47
N ASN A 195 -1.31 0.92 -32.16
CA ASN A 195 -2.24 2.08 -32.19
C ASN A 195 -3.50 1.88 -31.30
N MET A 196 -3.37 1.13 -30.19
CA MET A 196 -4.49 0.83 -29.32
C MET A 196 -4.80 1.96 -28.32
N GLY A 197 -3.90 2.96 -28.18
CA GLY A 197 -4.06 4.07 -27.26
C GLY A 197 -4.28 3.59 -25.81
N VAL A 198 -5.27 4.16 -25.13
CA VAL A 198 -5.60 3.85 -23.72
C VAL A 198 -5.94 2.36 -23.49
N LYS A 199 -6.57 1.71 -24.48
CA LYS A 199 -6.85 0.26 -24.42
C LYS A 199 -5.55 -0.54 -24.38
N GLY A 200 -4.53 -0.07 -25.08
CA GLY A 200 -3.20 -0.68 -25.09
C GLY A 200 -2.53 -0.64 -23.72
N ALA A 201 -2.58 0.50 -23.03
CA ALA A 201 -2.06 0.64 -21.68
C ALA A 201 -2.75 -0.32 -20.69
N ALA A 202 -4.09 -0.37 -20.73
CA ALA A 202 -4.86 -1.30 -19.89
C ALA A 202 -4.50 -2.76 -20.18
N LEU A 203 -4.35 -3.14 -21.45
CA LEU A 203 -3.99 -4.49 -21.85
C LEU A 203 -2.57 -4.87 -21.41
N ALA A 204 -1.60 -3.96 -21.56
CA ALA A 204 -0.23 -4.14 -21.08
C ALA A 204 -0.18 -4.38 -19.58
N THR A 205 -0.93 -3.56 -18.82
CA THR A 205 -1.06 -3.72 -17.37
C THR A 205 -1.59 -5.10 -17.00
N ILE A 206 -2.68 -5.55 -17.64
CA ILE A 206 -3.30 -6.85 -17.32
C ILE A 206 -2.41 -8.03 -17.69
N ILE A 207 -1.75 -8.00 -18.86
CA ILE A 207 -0.84 -9.06 -19.26
C ILE A 207 0.34 -9.15 -18.30
N SER A 208 0.88 -8.00 -17.88
CA SER A 208 1.97 -7.94 -16.91
C SER A 208 1.56 -8.51 -15.56
N GLN A 209 0.35 -8.17 -15.09
CA GLN A 209 -0.22 -8.72 -13.86
C GLN A 209 -0.51 -10.22 -13.98
N ALA A 210 -0.98 -10.69 -15.15
CA ALA A 210 -1.23 -12.11 -15.39
C ALA A 210 0.07 -12.94 -15.30
N ILE A 211 1.16 -12.47 -15.89
CA ILE A 211 2.46 -13.15 -15.84
C ILE A 211 3.00 -13.12 -14.39
N SER A 212 2.85 -12.01 -13.68
CA SER A 212 3.20 -11.92 -12.27
C SER A 212 2.37 -12.87 -11.40
N ALA A 213 1.06 -12.99 -11.66
CA ALA A 213 0.18 -13.92 -10.96
C ALA A 213 0.58 -15.39 -11.20
N ILE A 214 0.90 -15.74 -12.44
CA ILE A 214 1.40 -17.08 -12.80
C ILE A 214 2.70 -17.38 -12.06
N TRP A 215 3.63 -16.42 -12.01
CA TRP A 215 4.87 -16.54 -11.25
C TRP A 215 4.61 -16.81 -9.76
N VAL A 216 3.75 -16.04 -9.12
CA VAL A 216 3.37 -16.21 -7.70
C VAL A 216 2.77 -17.59 -7.44
N ILE A 217 1.79 -18.01 -8.27
CA ILE A 217 1.11 -19.29 -8.11
C ILE A 217 2.11 -20.44 -8.37
N HIS A 218 2.96 -20.32 -9.39
CA HIS A 218 3.99 -21.30 -9.68
C HIS A 218 4.95 -21.49 -8.51
N PHE A 219 5.43 -20.38 -7.90
CA PHE A 219 6.31 -20.44 -6.74
C PHE A 219 5.62 -21.10 -5.54
N LEU A 220 4.40 -20.65 -5.19
CA LEU A 220 3.66 -21.18 -4.03
C LEU A 220 3.19 -22.63 -4.21
N SER A 221 3.09 -23.13 -5.44
CA SER A 221 2.80 -24.54 -5.75
C SER A 221 4.07 -25.38 -5.90
N GLY A 222 5.24 -24.77 -5.95
CA GLY A 222 6.52 -25.39 -6.23
C GLY A 222 7.13 -26.14 -5.04
N LYS A 223 8.37 -26.61 -5.23
CA LYS A 223 9.13 -27.35 -4.21
C LYS A 223 9.96 -26.44 -3.29
N GLN A 224 10.15 -25.18 -3.69
CA GLN A 224 11.02 -24.22 -2.98
C GLN A 224 10.32 -23.46 -1.86
N THR A 225 8.99 -23.45 -1.84
CA THR A 225 8.18 -22.79 -0.84
C THR A 225 8.01 -23.66 0.41
N VAL A 226 7.95 -23.03 1.59
CA VAL A 226 7.67 -23.71 2.85
C VAL A 226 6.19 -24.08 2.94
N LEU A 227 5.32 -23.11 2.66
CA LEU A 227 3.86 -23.31 2.61
C LEU A 227 3.44 -23.59 1.16
N LYS A 228 2.86 -24.75 0.92
CA LYS A 228 2.42 -25.17 -0.41
C LYS A 228 0.96 -24.85 -0.64
N LEU A 229 0.68 -24.24 -1.80
CA LEU A 229 -0.66 -24.04 -2.29
C LEU A 229 -1.22 -25.35 -2.84
N LYS A 230 -2.02 -26.05 -2.03
CA LYS A 230 -2.57 -27.37 -2.33
C LYS A 230 -4.04 -27.31 -2.67
N LYS A 231 -4.48 -28.04 -3.68
CA LYS A 231 -5.91 -28.09 -4.10
C LYS A 231 -6.84 -28.56 -2.98
N GLU A 232 -6.39 -29.44 -2.09
CA GLU A 232 -7.16 -29.94 -0.95
C GLU A 232 -7.55 -28.84 0.05
N ASN A 233 -6.78 -27.73 0.08
CA ASN A 233 -7.00 -26.58 0.95
C ASN A 233 -7.87 -25.48 0.28
N PHE A 234 -8.35 -25.69 -0.96
CA PHE A 234 -9.22 -24.74 -1.68
C PHE A 234 -10.66 -24.83 -1.18
N LYS A 235 -10.85 -24.49 0.08
CA LYS A 235 -12.15 -24.49 0.75
C LYS A 235 -12.28 -23.21 1.57
N ILE A 236 -13.49 -22.69 1.68
CA ILE A 236 -13.80 -21.59 2.59
C ILE A 236 -14.13 -22.19 3.96
N VAL A 237 -13.21 -22.01 4.88
CA VAL A 237 -13.40 -22.39 6.31
C VAL A 237 -13.56 -21.09 7.11
N PRO A 238 -14.79 -20.75 7.54
CA PRO A 238 -15.07 -19.45 8.18
C PRO A 238 -14.19 -19.16 9.40
N SER A 239 -13.89 -20.15 10.21
CA SER A 239 -13.04 -20.02 11.41
C SER A 239 -11.59 -19.64 11.10
N LEU A 240 -11.11 -19.88 9.88
CA LEU A 240 -9.78 -19.48 9.41
C LEU A 240 -9.84 -18.19 8.61
N LEU A 241 -10.87 -18.03 7.77
CA LEU A 241 -10.98 -16.89 6.87
C LEU A 241 -11.37 -15.60 7.60
N PHE A 242 -12.45 -15.61 8.41
CA PHE A 242 -12.92 -14.37 9.06
C PHE A 242 -11.89 -13.70 9.97
N PRO A 243 -11.10 -14.40 10.81
CA PRO A 243 -10.04 -13.74 11.55
C PRO A 243 -8.93 -13.17 10.65
N SER A 244 -8.68 -13.75 9.46
CA SER A 244 -7.74 -13.19 8.48
C SER A 244 -8.32 -11.91 7.86
N LEU A 245 -9.57 -11.92 7.41
CA LEU A 245 -10.23 -10.73 6.90
C LEU A 245 -10.32 -9.63 7.96
N ALA A 246 -10.67 -9.97 9.21
CA ALA A 246 -10.73 -9.01 10.30
C ALA A 246 -9.39 -8.29 10.51
N LEU A 247 -8.26 -9.00 10.39
CA LEU A 247 -6.93 -8.40 10.48
C LEU A 247 -6.62 -7.51 9.26
N GLY A 248 -7.09 -7.91 8.09
CA GLY A 248 -6.91 -7.17 6.83
C GLY A 248 -7.78 -5.91 6.70
N ILE A 249 -8.81 -5.72 7.56
CA ILE A 249 -9.63 -4.49 7.54
C ILE A 249 -8.76 -3.24 7.76
N ALA A 250 -7.74 -3.30 8.62
CA ALA A 250 -6.88 -2.15 8.87
C ALA A 250 -6.15 -1.66 7.60
N PRO A 251 -5.36 -2.49 6.88
CA PRO A 251 -4.75 -2.07 5.62
C PRO A 251 -5.78 -1.75 4.53
N PHE A 252 -6.94 -2.43 4.49
CA PHE A 252 -8.02 -2.08 3.59
C PHE A 252 -8.53 -0.66 3.82
N VAL A 253 -8.85 -0.30 5.06
CA VAL A 253 -9.30 1.07 5.42
C VAL A 253 -8.22 2.09 5.12
N MET A 254 -6.96 1.79 5.46
CA MET A 254 -5.85 2.70 5.19
C MET A 254 -5.70 3.03 3.71
N GLN A 255 -5.87 2.06 2.83
CA GLN A 255 -5.71 2.24 1.39
C GLN A 255 -6.97 2.83 0.73
N SER A 256 -8.15 2.35 1.08
CA SER A 256 -9.40 2.82 0.49
C SER A 256 -9.77 4.25 0.88
N THR A 257 -9.35 4.72 2.05
CA THR A 257 -9.64 6.08 2.52
C THR A 257 -8.73 7.16 1.94
N GLU A 258 -7.61 6.81 1.29
CA GLU A 258 -6.70 7.81 0.68
C GLU A 258 -7.41 8.72 -0.33
N SER A 259 -8.19 8.12 -1.22
CA SER A 259 -8.95 8.88 -2.23
C SER A 259 -10.02 9.78 -1.59
N LEU A 260 -10.67 9.31 -0.52
CA LEU A 260 -11.66 10.09 0.21
C LEU A 260 -11.02 11.30 0.91
N ILE A 261 -9.86 11.11 1.54
CA ILE A 261 -9.11 12.18 2.20
C ILE A 261 -8.66 13.22 1.18
N SER A 262 -8.10 12.79 0.04
CA SER A 262 -7.71 13.69 -1.04
C SER A 262 -8.90 14.53 -1.53
N LEU A 263 -10.07 13.92 -1.67
CA LEU A 263 -11.29 14.64 -2.04
C LEU A 263 -11.66 15.70 -0.98
N CYS A 264 -11.63 15.36 0.30
CA CYS A 264 -11.93 16.28 1.41
C CYS A 264 -10.96 17.48 1.42
N PHE A 265 -9.66 17.24 1.26
CA PHE A 265 -8.67 18.31 1.14
C PHE A 265 -8.94 19.20 -0.06
N ASN A 266 -9.16 18.62 -1.23
CA ASN A 266 -9.41 19.38 -2.47
C ASN A 266 -10.68 20.23 -2.37
N MET A 267 -11.75 19.72 -1.75
CA MET A 267 -12.99 20.49 -1.52
C MET A 267 -12.74 21.73 -0.68
N GLN A 268 -11.99 21.62 0.41
CA GLN A 268 -11.71 22.77 1.29
C GLN A 268 -10.69 23.74 0.66
N LEU A 269 -9.64 23.21 0.03
CA LEU A 269 -8.64 24.06 -0.62
C LEU A 269 -9.19 24.78 -1.85
N SER A 270 -10.06 24.14 -2.63
CA SER A 270 -10.79 24.80 -3.72
C SER A 270 -11.61 26.01 -3.21
N LYS A 271 -12.29 25.83 -2.07
CA LYS A 271 -13.14 26.87 -1.47
C LYS A 271 -12.34 28.07 -0.97
N PHE A 272 -11.18 27.87 -0.39
CA PHE A 272 -10.44 28.92 0.33
C PHE A 272 -9.18 29.42 -0.38
N GLY A 273 -8.58 28.61 -1.25
CA GLY A 273 -7.29 28.92 -1.86
C GLY A 273 -7.21 28.72 -3.38
N GLY A 274 -8.30 28.23 -3.99
CA GLY A 274 -8.37 28.03 -5.44
C GLY A 274 -7.35 27.03 -5.98
N ASP A 275 -7.01 27.18 -7.27
CA ASP A 275 -6.17 26.23 -8.01
C ASP A 275 -4.73 26.14 -7.48
N VAL A 276 -4.17 27.25 -6.99
CA VAL A 276 -2.81 27.26 -6.42
C VAL A 276 -2.74 26.40 -5.17
N ALA A 277 -3.77 26.43 -4.30
CA ALA A 277 -3.80 25.61 -3.11
C ALA A 277 -3.98 24.11 -3.42
N ILE A 278 -4.82 23.77 -4.41
CA ILE A 278 -5.00 22.39 -4.89
C ILE A 278 -3.70 21.88 -5.53
N GLY A 279 -3.05 22.69 -6.36
CA GLY A 279 -1.77 22.37 -6.98
C GLY A 279 -0.68 22.14 -5.94
N SER A 280 -0.61 23.00 -4.91
CA SER A 280 0.30 22.82 -3.78
C SER A 280 0.02 21.50 -3.05
N MET A 281 -1.24 21.17 -2.73
CA MET A 281 -1.61 19.91 -2.08
C MET A 281 -1.19 18.68 -2.89
N THR A 282 -1.30 18.75 -4.22
CA THR A 282 -0.85 17.67 -5.10
C THR A 282 0.66 17.43 -4.99
N ILE A 283 1.45 18.49 -4.89
CA ILE A 283 2.89 18.40 -4.65
C ILE A 283 3.17 17.79 -3.27
N LEU A 284 2.52 18.30 -2.22
CA LEU A 284 2.69 17.85 -0.84
C LEU A 284 2.37 16.35 -0.69
N THR A 285 1.24 15.90 -1.23
CA THR A 285 0.85 14.48 -1.19
C THR A 285 1.82 13.60 -1.96
N SER A 286 2.34 14.08 -3.09
CA SER A 286 3.35 13.36 -3.86
C SER A 286 4.64 13.18 -3.06
N VAL A 287 5.16 14.24 -2.45
CA VAL A 287 6.35 14.17 -1.59
C VAL A 287 6.11 13.25 -0.39
N MET A 288 4.94 13.35 0.26
CA MET A 288 4.55 12.45 1.36
C MET A 288 4.54 10.98 0.91
N GLN A 289 3.99 10.69 -0.26
CA GLN A 289 3.96 9.32 -0.79
C GLN A 289 5.37 8.77 -1.01
N PHE A 290 6.28 9.57 -1.60
CA PHE A 290 7.69 9.18 -1.73
C PHE A 290 8.35 8.92 -0.38
N ALA A 291 8.08 9.77 0.62
CA ALA A 291 8.62 9.62 1.96
C ALA A 291 8.10 8.36 2.68
N MET A 292 6.84 7.98 2.46
CA MET A 292 6.21 6.85 3.15
C MET A 292 6.57 5.47 2.56
N MET A 293 6.93 5.38 1.28
CA MET A 293 7.20 4.10 0.62
C MET A 293 8.35 3.29 1.26
N PRO A 294 9.52 3.85 1.58
CA PRO A 294 10.56 3.08 2.25
C PRO A 294 10.16 2.63 3.66
N LEU A 295 9.35 3.41 4.39
CA LEU A 295 8.80 3.01 5.70
C LEU A 295 7.87 1.79 5.57
N GLN A 296 7.02 1.78 4.54
CA GLN A 296 6.16 0.63 4.25
C GLN A 296 6.98 -0.61 3.88
N GLY A 297 7.98 -0.46 3.02
CA GLY A 297 8.89 -1.56 2.66
C GLY A 297 9.64 -2.10 3.87
N LEU A 298 10.16 -1.23 4.74
CA LEU A 298 10.87 -1.61 5.95
C LEU A 298 9.98 -2.43 6.91
N THR A 299 8.75 -1.97 7.13
CA THR A 299 7.81 -2.65 8.03
C THR A 299 7.26 -3.94 7.43
N GLN A 300 7.04 -4.00 6.12
CA GLN A 300 6.69 -5.24 5.42
C GLN A 300 7.81 -6.30 5.54
N GLY A 301 9.08 -5.88 5.45
CA GLY A 301 10.22 -6.77 5.67
C GLY A 301 10.38 -7.22 7.12
N GLY A 302 10.04 -6.37 8.09
CA GLY A 302 10.10 -6.72 9.52
C GLY A 302 8.94 -7.57 10.01
N GLN A 303 7.78 -7.50 9.36
CA GLN A 303 6.55 -8.20 9.76
C GLN A 303 6.72 -9.72 9.89
N PRO A 304 7.33 -10.46 8.93
CA PRO A 304 7.56 -11.90 9.07
C PRO A 304 8.40 -12.27 10.27
N ILE A 305 9.42 -11.46 10.61
CA ILE A 305 10.28 -11.70 11.78
C ILE A 305 9.45 -11.66 13.06
N ILE A 306 8.60 -10.64 13.20
CA ILE A 306 7.77 -10.44 14.38
C ILE A 306 6.69 -11.51 14.46
N SER A 307 5.95 -11.77 13.36
CA SER A 307 4.84 -12.73 13.33
C SER A 307 5.29 -14.16 13.60
N TYR A 308 6.39 -14.60 12.96
CA TYR A 308 6.94 -15.94 13.16
C TYR A 308 7.39 -16.14 14.60
N ASN A 309 8.23 -15.23 15.13
CA ASN A 309 8.77 -15.34 16.48
C ASN A 309 7.68 -15.16 17.57
N PHE A 310 6.61 -14.42 17.27
CA PHE A 310 5.41 -14.38 18.11
C PHE A 310 4.74 -15.76 18.18
N GLY A 311 4.56 -16.42 17.02
CA GLY A 311 4.06 -17.79 16.96
C GLY A 311 4.93 -18.81 17.69
N ALA A 312 6.26 -18.67 17.56
CA ALA A 312 7.26 -19.49 18.25
C ALA A 312 7.44 -19.18 19.76
N LYS A 313 6.69 -18.21 20.29
CA LYS A 313 6.80 -17.73 21.69
C LYS A 313 8.20 -17.24 22.07
N ASN A 314 8.96 -16.68 21.13
CA ASN A 314 10.30 -16.15 21.38
C ASN A 314 10.23 -14.64 21.65
N ALA A 315 9.95 -14.27 22.90
CA ALA A 315 9.76 -12.89 23.34
C ALA A 315 10.97 -11.99 23.06
N ASP A 316 12.19 -12.49 23.26
CA ASP A 316 13.42 -11.71 23.03
C ASP A 316 13.61 -11.34 21.57
N ARG A 317 13.33 -12.26 20.64
CA ARG A 317 13.44 -11.99 19.21
C ARG A 317 12.34 -11.04 18.74
N VAL A 318 11.12 -11.18 19.25
CA VAL A 318 10.03 -10.23 18.99
C VAL A 318 10.41 -8.83 19.45
N LYS A 319 10.93 -8.69 20.67
CA LYS A 319 11.39 -7.40 21.22
C LYS A 319 12.51 -6.80 20.38
N LYS A 320 13.54 -7.58 20.03
CA LYS A 320 14.66 -7.12 19.17
C LYS A 320 14.17 -6.73 17.78
N GLY A 321 13.27 -7.53 17.16
CA GLY A 321 12.70 -7.23 15.85
C GLY A 321 11.94 -5.91 15.84
N PHE A 322 11.05 -5.72 16.81
CA PHE A 322 10.32 -4.48 16.98
C PHE A 322 11.24 -3.28 17.21
N LEU A 323 12.21 -3.37 18.14
CA LEU A 323 13.10 -2.26 18.46
C LEU A 323 13.96 -1.85 17.26
N LEU A 324 14.53 -2.82 16.54
CA LEU A 324 15.35 -2.53 15.35
C LEU A 324 14.50 -1.94 14.23
N GLN A 325 13.32 -2.50 13.95
CA GLN A 325 12.39 -1.97 12.97
C GLN A 325 12.00 -0.52 13.31
N THR A 326 11.63 -0.28 14.57
CA THR A 326 11.24 1.05 15.05
C THR A 326 12.39 2.05 14.97
N LEU A 327 13.60 1.65 15.34
CA LEU A 327 14.78 2.49 15.25
C LEU A 327 15.06 2.88 13.80
N CYS A 328 15.05 1.92 12.87
CA CYS A 328 15.26 2.19 11.45
C CYS A 328 14.16 3.10 10.88
N CYS A 329 12.87 2.83 11.20
CA CYS A 329 11.75 3.66 10.76
C CYS A 329 11.86 5.08 11.29
N PHE A 330 12.15 5.25 12.58
CA PHE A 330 12.27 6.56 13.22
C PHE A 330 13.46 7.34 12.68
N THR A 331 14.63 6.69 12.51
CA THR A 331 15.82 7.33 11.94
C THR A 331 15.54 7.80 10.52
N TYR A 332 14.98 6.95 9.66
CA TYR A 332 14.63 7.32 8.29
C TYR A 332 13.62 8.49 8.27
N ALA A 333 12.54 8.39 9.02
CA ALA A 333 11.51 9.42 9.09
C ALA A 333 12.07 10.76 9.59
N SER A 334 12.98 10.73 10.57
CA SER A 334 13.65 11.93 11.08
C SER A 334 14.56 12.58 10.04
N ILE A 335 15.29 11.76 9.25
CA ILE A 335 16.13 12.27 8.16
C ILE A 335 15.28 12.95 7.09
N ILE A 336 14.19 12.30 6.64
CA ILE A 336 13.30 12.89 5.62
C ILE A 336 12.65 14.17 6.16
N TRP A 337 12.15 14.13 7.38
CA TRP A 337 11.59 15.32 8.03
C TRP A 337 12.58 16.49 8.04
N LEU A 338 13.82 16.24 8.49
CA LEU A 338 14.86 17.27 8.53
C LEU A 338 15.19 17.81 7.14
N LEU A 339 15.27 16.95 6.12
CA LEU A 339 15.56 17.38 4.74
C LEU A 339 14.42 18.25 4.18
N VAL A 340 13.16 17.90 4.44
CA VAL A 340 12.00 18.69 3.99
C VAL A 340 11.93 20.03 4.73
N GLU A 341 12.21 20.06 6.02
CA GLU A 341 12.21 21.30 6.81
C GLU A 341 13.32 22.28 6.39
N LEU A 342 14.51 21.75 6.13
CA LEU A 342 15.66 22.58 5.75
C LEU A 342 15.65 22.98 4.28
N PHE A 343 15.24 22.06 3.39
CA PHE A 343 15.34 22.23 1.95
C PHE A 343 14.00 21.98 1.21
N PRO A 344 12.87 22.62 1.60
CA PRO A 344 11.56 22.36 0.98
C PRO A 344 11.56 22.63 -0.53
N GLN A 345 12.29 23.67 -0.95
CA GLN A 345 12.35 24.07 -2.37
C GLN A 345 12.93 22.98 -3.27
N VAL A 346 13.89 22.16 -2.77
CA VAL A 346 14.47 21.05 -3.54
C VAL A 346 13.40 20.03 -3.92
N PHE A 347 12.50 19.70 -2.98
CA PHE A 347 11.41 18.75 -3.22
C PHE A 347 10.34 19.33 -4.14
N ILE A 348 10.03 20.61 -4.00
CA ILE A 348 8.99 21.29 -4.79
C ILE A 348 9.44 21.52 -6.22
N SER A 349 10.71 21.92 -6.43
CA SER A 349 11.26 22.18 -7.76
C SER A 349 11.28 20.96 -8.69
N ILE A 350 11.15 19.74 -8.13
CA ILE A 350 10.97 18.52 -8.93
C ILE A 350 9.63 18.56 -9.70
N PHE A 351 8.62 19.25 -9.17
CA PHE A 351 7.26 19.23 -9.68
C PHE A 351 6.88 20.52 -10.42
N THR A 352 7.43 21.67 -10.03
CA THR A 352 7.03 22.96 -10.59
C THR A 352 8.15 24.01 -10.51
N ASN A 353 8.13 24.93 -11.48
CA ASN A 353 8.92 26.17 -11.45
C ASN A 353 8.02 27.41 -11.37
N ASP A 354 6.70 27.23 -11.18
CA ASP A 354 5.76 28.33 -11.03
C ASP A 354 5.99 29.05 -9.69
N PRO A 355 6.23 30.39 -9.69
CA PRO A 355 6.57 31.13 -8.48
C PRO A 355 5.46 31.12 -7.42
N ASP A 356 4.18 31.16 -7.81
CA ASP A 356 3.05 31.20 -6.89
C ASP A 356 2.86 29.84 -6.21
N LEU A 357 2.96 28.75 -6.99
CA LEU A 357 2.95 27.38 -6.47
C LEU A 357 4.14 27.13 -5.56
N MET A 358 5.35 27.56 -5.95
CA MET A 358 6.54 27.40 -5.13
C MET A 358 6.43 28.17 -3.80
N ALA A 359 5.92 29.39 -3.83
CA ALA A 359 5.73 30.20 -2.62
C ALA A 359 4.76 29.54 -1.65
N MET A 360 3.59 29.09 -2.13
CA MET A 360 2.60 28.43 -1.28
C MET A 360 3.10 27.05 -0.80
N ALA A 361 3.59 26.20 -1.70
CA ALA A 361 4.04 24.86 -1.35
C ALA A 361 5.22 24.87 -0.36
N SER A 362 6.11 25.88 -0.39
CA SER A 362 7.29 25.95 0.46
C SER A 362 6.97 26.11 1.97
N TRP A 363 5.95 26.86 2.33
CA TRP A 363 5.53 26.91 3.73
C TRP A 363 4.55 25.79 4.06
N ALA A 364 3.68 25.43 3.12
CA ALA A 364 2.67 24.40 3.34
C ALA A 364 3.28 23.03 3.59
N ILE A 365 4.37 22.66 2.90
CA ILE A 365 5.02 21.35 3.05
C ILE A 365 5.62 21.17 4.44
N ARG A 366 6.21 22.23 5.02
CA ARG A 366 6.75 22.19 6.39
C ARG A 366 5.66 21.91 7.41
N ILE A 367 4.49 22.54 7.24
CA ILE A 367 3.35 22.30 8.13
C ILE A 367 2.78 20.91 7.93
N TYR A 368 2.48 20.54 6.68
CA TYR A 368 1.87 19.27 6.32
C TYR A 368 2.72 18.08 6.77
N MET A 369 4.05 18.17 6.66
CA MET A 369 4.99 17.12 7.03
C MET A 369 5.58 17.27 8.44
N ALA A 370 5.11 18.22 9.26
CA ALA A 370 5.66 18.50 10.59
C ALA A 370 5.73 17.27 11.51
N CYS A 371 4.78 16.35 11.41
CA CYS A 371 4.72 15.13 12.23
C CYS A 371 5.31 13.87 11.56
N VAL A 372 5.91 13.99 10.37
CA VAL A 372 6.45 12.84 9.63
C VAL A 372 7.50 12.07 10.44
N LEU A 373 8.31 12.76 11.23
CA LEU A 373 9.27 12.09 12.12
C LEU A 373 8.60 11.10 13.09
N LEU A 374 7.39 11.40 13.55
CA LEU A 374 6.62 10.54 14.46
C LEU A 374 5.94 9.37 13.73
N MET A 375 5.72 9.51 12.41
CA MET A 375 5.10 8.45 11.61
C MET A 375 5.93 7.16 11.58
N GLY A 376 7.26 7.26 11.72
CA GLY A 376 8.12 6.08 11.86
C GLY A 376 7.73 5.23 13.08
N LEU A 377 7.39 5.84 14.21
CA LEU A 377 6.88 5.15 15.41
C LEU A 377 5.49 4.57 15.17
N GLN A 378 4.57 5.37 14.60
CA GLN A 378 3.21 4.94 14.37
C GLN A 378 3.14 3.71 13.46
N ILE A 379 3.79 3.76 12.30
CA ILE A 379 3.77 2.67 11.31
C ILE A 379 4.38 1.41 11.92
N SER A 380 5.49 1.52 12.65
CA SER A 380 6.13 0.39 13.30
C SER A 380 5.23 -0.26 14.35
N CYS A 381 4.58 0.53 15.21
CA CYS A 381 3.65 0.03 16.22
C CYS A 381 2.41 -0.62 15.59
N GLN A 382 1.81 0.04 14.59
CA GLN A 382 0.61 -0.46 13.92
C GLN A 382 0.86 -1.77 13.17
N GLN A 383 1.98 -1.86 12.43
CA GLN A 383 2.36 -3.09 11.74
C GLN A 383 2.70 -4.21 12.71
N THR A 384 3.21 -3.90 13.90
CA THR A 384 3.46 -4.90 14.94
C THR A 384 2.15 -5.44 15.53
N PHE A 385 1.10 -4.62 15.67
CA PHE A 385 -0.23 -5.13 16.03
C PHE A 385 -0.80 -6.10 14.99
N ILE A 386 -0.59 -5.79 13.70
CA ILE A 386 -0.95 -6.69 12.60
C ILE A 386 -0.13 -7.99 12.69
N ALA A 387 1.16 -7.89 12.95
CA ALA A 387 2.05 -9.03 13.10
C ALA A 387 1.66 -9.96 14.28
N PHE A 388 1.08 -9.41 15.33
CA PHE A 388 0.53 -10.17 16.47
C PHE A 388 -0.87 -10.75 16.20
N GLY A 389 -1.48 -10.47 15.07
CA GLY A 389 -2.85 -10.87 14.79
C GLY A 389 -3.91 -10.08 15.57
N ASN A 390 -3.56 -8.91 16.11
CA ASN A 390 -4.50 -8.09 16.90
C ASN A 390 -5.35 -7.19 15.99
N ALA A 391 -6.39 -7.78 15.40
CA ALA A 391 -7.28 -7.09 14.49
C ALA A 391 -8.02 -5.90 15.13
N LYS A 392 -8.50 -6.06 16.38
CA LYS A 392 -9.31 -5.03 17.05
C LYS A 392 -8.58 -3.71 17.18
N ILE A 393 -7.35 -3.73 17.68
CA ILE A 393 -6.55 -2.52 17.88
C ILE A 393 -6.11 -1.95 16.53
N SER A 394 -5.66 -2.79 15.59
CA SER A 394 -5.24 -2.36 14.26
C SER A 394 -6.35 -1.63 13.51
N VAL A 395 -7.56 -2.18 13.50
CA VAL A 395 -8.73 -1.58 12.84
C VAL A 395 -9.13 -0.28 13.53
N PHE A 396 -9.17 -0.28 14.86
CA PHE A 396 -9.46 0.94 15.62
C PHE A 396 -8.50 2.07 15.25
N LEU A 397 -7.18 1.81 15.24
CA LEU A 397 -6.17 2.83 14.93
C LEU A 397 -6.28 3.34 13.48
N ALA A 398 -6.58 2.46 12.52
CA ALA A 398 -6.74 2.84 11.12
C ALA A 398 -7.95 3.77 10.93
N ILE A 399 -9.11 3.43 11.52
CA ILE A 399 -10.34 4.23 11.45
C ILE A 399 -10.18 5.53 12.24
N PHE A 400 -9.60 5.45 13.45
CA PHE A 400 -9.42 6.58 14.35
C PHE A 400 -8.64 7.71 13.68
N ARG A 401 -7.45 7.43 13.14
CA ARG A 401 -6.62 8.45 12.50
C ARG A 401 -7.31 9.13 11.32
N LYS A 402 -7.79 8.33 10.36
CA LYS A 402 -8.25 8.84 9.07
C LYS A 402 -9.69 9.33 9.09
N ILE A 403 -10.59 8.57 9.69
CA ILE A 403 -12.03 8.85 9.60
C ILE A 403 -12.48 9.69 10.80
N ILE A 404 -12.07 9.32 12.03
CA ILE A 404 -12.57 9.97 13.24
C ILE A 404 -11.85 11.29 13.52
N VAL A 405 -10.55 11.39 13.24
CA VAL A 405 -9.76 12.57 13.56
C VAL A 405 -9.51 13.44 12.34
N LEU A 406 -8.89 12.92 11.28
CA LEU A 406 -8.43 13.73 10.16
C LEU A 406 -9.58 14.37 9.38
N ILE A 407 -10.55 13.57 8.91
CA ILE A 407 -11.66 14.11 8.11
C ILE A 407 -12.42 15.21 8.84
N PRO A 408 -12.85 15.05 10.10
CA PRO A 408 -13.48 16.16 10.85
C PRO A 408 -12.58 17.39 10.98
N LEU A 409 -11.28 17.23 11.23
CA LEU A 409 -10.36 18.37 11.36
C LEU A 409 -10.25 19.17 10.07
N ILE A 410 -10.23 18.54 8.90
CA ILE A 410 -10.20 19.22 7.60
C ILE A 410 -11.40 20.17 7.44
N PHE A 411 -12.58 19.84 7.98
CA PHE A 411 -13.78 20.66 7.88
C PHE A 411 -13.96 21.62 9.05
N ILE A 412 -13.50 21.28 10.27
CA ILE A 412 -13.72 22.06 11.47
C ILE A 412 -12.68 23.18 11.59
N LEU A 413 -11.39 22.89 11.40
CA LEU A 413 -10.32 23.87 11.62
C LEU A 413 -10.45 25.14 10.78
N PRO A 414 -10.86 25.09 9.49
CA PRO A 414 -11.05 26.29 8.69
C PRO A 414 -12.17 27.21 9.21
N ASN A 415 -13.09 26.71 10.04
CA ASN A 415 -14.14 27.52 10.66
C ASN A 415 -13.72 28.14 12.00
N ILE A 416 -12.59 27.70 12.58
CA ILE A 416 -12.08 28.15 13.86
C ILE A 416 -10.91 29.12 13.68
N LEU A 417 -10.02 28.84 12.74
CA LEU A 417 -8.81 29.62 12.50
C LEU A 417 -9.06 30.69 11.44
N SER A 418 -8.51 31.87 11.64
CA SER A 418 -8.64 33.03 10.74
C SER A 418 -7.99 32.80 9.37
N ASN A 419 -6.88 32.06 9.30
CA ASN A 419 -6.25 31.66 8.06
C ASN A 419 -6.77 30.29 7.64
N HIS A 420 -7.79 30.28 6.78
CA HIS A 420 -8.48 29.07 6.37
C HIS A 420 -7.58 28.07 5.61
N ILE A 421 -6.68 28.58 4.75
CA ILE A 421 -5.76 27.71 3.97
C ILE A 421 -4.76 27.02 4.92
N PHE A 422 -4.17 27.80 5.83
CA PHE A 422 -3.31 27.25 6.88
C PHE A 422 -4.04 26.20 7.72
N ALA A 423 -5.29 26.46 8.07
CA ALA A 423 -6.14 25.56 8.87
C ALA A 423 -6.35 24.20 8.18
N VAL A 424 -6.51 24.19 6.86
CA VAL A 424 -6.64 22.94 6.08
C VAL A 424 -5.33 22.14 6.12
N PHE A 425 -4.18 22.78 5.89
CA PHE A 425 -2.90 22.07 5.90
C PHE A 425 -2.49 21.57 7.29
N VAL A 426 -2.79 22.30 8.35
CA VAL A 426 -2.45 21.91 9.73
C VAL A 426 -3.33 20.78 10.27
N ALA A 427 -4.43 20.44 9.59
CA ALA A 427 -5.28 19.32 9.97
C ALA A 427 -4.51 17.98 9.98
N GLU A 428 -3.61 17.76 9.01
CA GLU A 428 -2.81 16.53 8.92
C GLU A 428 -1.87 16.36 10.14
N PRO A 429 -0.96 17.29 10.46
CA PRO A 429 -0.06 17.10 11.59
C PRO A 429 -0.78 17.04 12.95
N ILE A 430 -1.91 17.72 13.13
CA ILE A 430 -2.72 17.58 14.36
C ILE A 430 -3.29 16.15 14.44
N ALA A 431 -3.87 15.66 13.35
CA ALA A 431 -4.39 14.29 13.29
C ALA A 431 -3.29 13.25 13.54
N ASP A 432 -2.12 13.45 12.93
CA ASP A 432 -0.97 12.58 13.11
C ASP A 432 -0.48 12.57 14.54
N PHE A 433 -0.34 13.72 15.19
CA PHE A 433 0.09 13.81 16.58
C PHE A 433 -0.87 13.06 17.52
N ILE A 434 -2.18 13.28 17.36
CA ILE A 434 -3.22 12.58 18.14
C ILE A 434 -3.15 11.07 17.89
N ALA A 435 -3.03 10.66 16.63
CA ALA A 435 -2.99 9.26 16.25
C ALA A 435 -1.72 8.56 16.76
N VAL A 436 -0.55 9.19 16.63
CA VAL A 436 0.72 8.63 17.13
C VAL A 436 0.67 8.50 18.65
N SER A 437 0.22 9.53 19.36
CA SER A 437 0.10 9.50 20.82
C SER A 437 -0.80 8.35 21.28
N THR A 438 -1.97 8.21 20.65
CA THR A 438 -2.91 7.11 20.94
C THR A 438 -2.30 5.75 20.60
N THR A 439 -1.64 5.63 19.46
CA THR A 439 -0.99 4.38 19.02
C THR A 439 0.09 3.94 19.98
N VAL A 440 0.99 4.85 20.35
CA VAL A 440 2.11 4.55 21.27
C VAL A 440 1.58 4.18 22.66
N MET A 441 0.58 4.90 23.18
CA MET A 441 -0.04 4.59 24.48
C MET A 441 -0.63 3.17 24.49
N LEU A 442 -1.45 2.85 23.48
CA LEU A 442 -2.04 1.52 23.35
C LEU A 442 -0.96 0.44 23.13
N PHE A 443 0.10 0.77 22.38
CA PHE A 443 1.17 -0.15 22.10
C PHE A 443 1.96 -0.50 23.36
N ILE A 444 2.41 0.46 24.14
CA ILE A 444 3.17 0.20 25.38
C ILE A 444 2.38 -0.68 26.33
N LYS A 445 1.06 -0.40 26.50
CA LYS A 445 0.19 -1.20 27.38
C LYS A 445 0.03 -2.63 26.90
N ASN A 446 -0.23 -2.83 25.60
CA ASN A 446 -0.50 -4.15 25.03
C ASN A 446 0.77 -4.96 24.80
N PHE A 447 1.87 -4.30 24.36
CA PHE A 447 3.13 -4.98 24.07
C PHE A 447 3.72 -5.65 25.29
N LYS A 448 3.76 -4.97 26.45
CA LYS A 448 4.20 -5.55 27.72
C LYS A 448 3.37 -6.78 28.11
N LYS A 449 2.02 -6.66 27.96
CA LYS A 449 1.10 -7.76 28.27
C LYS A 449 1.33 -8.96 27.33
N THR A 450 1.53 -8.68 26.03
CA THR A 450 1.77 -9.71 25.00
C THR A 450 3.08 -10.45 25.27
N LEU A 451 4.18 -9.74 25.56
CA LEU A 451 5.46 -10.36 25.89
C LEU A 451 5.38 -11.21 27.18
N ALA A 452 4.67 -10.74 28.21
CA ALA A 452 4.48 -11.52 29.45
C ALA A 452 3.68 -12.81 29.25
N GLN A 453 2.84 -12.89 28.23
CA GLN A 453 2.09 -14.12 27.90
C GLN A 453 2.90 -15.12 27.06
N MET A 454 4.05 -14.70 26.54
CA MET A 454 4.96 -15.56 25.77
C MET A 454 5.98 -16.28 26.65
N ASN A 455 6.33 -15.70 27.79
CA ASN A 455 7.15 -16.31 28.83
C ASN A 455 6.29 -17.20 29.73
#